data_12afd8e8b120f7006a3a4e5bc3dc1d43
#
_entry.id   12afd8e8b120f7006a3a4e5bc3dc1d43
#
_cell.length_a   1.000
_cell.length_b   1.000
_cell.length_c   1.000
_cell.angle_alpha   90.00
_cell.angle_beta   90.00
_cell.angle_gamma   90.00
#
_symmetry.space_group_name_H-M   'P 1'
#
loop_
_entity.id
_entity.type
_entity.pdbx_description
1 polymer ?
#
loop_
_entity_poly.entity_id
_entity_poly.type
_entity_poly.pdbx_seq_one_letter_code
_entity_poly.pdbx_strand_id
1 'polypeptide(L)'
;MRPVGDICVRSEPALLRLLDTEKSGQLSRARDRLSTFCKKLRRSISKDGSKVTTVVATPGQGPDRPQEVSYADMKLIGNGSFGVVYQAKLCDTGELIAIKKVLQDKRFKNRELQIMRRLEHCNIVKLKYFFYSSGEKAAVPAAVSSLLNAMQTLDVTKDEVYLNLVLEYIPETVYKVARHYSKDEQTIPISFIKLYMYQLFRSLAYIHSLGICHRDIKPQNLLLDPKTGVLKLCDFGSAKHLVRGEPNVSYICSRYYRAPELIFGATDYTTKIDVWSAGCVVAELLLGQPIFPGDSGVDQLVEIIKVLGTPTREQIREMNPNYTEFKFPQIKSHPWAKCMLERMSMPKTATDHQRIRVRIRYLVQLDAFIYITLNFK
;
A
#
# COMPACT_ATOMS: atom_id res chain seq x y z
N MET A 1 40.46 -11.47 5.58
CA MET A 1 39.84 -12.22 4.48
C MET A 1 39.61 -13.64 4.94
N ARG A 2 38.41 -14.00 5.32
CA ARG A 2 37.97 -15.39 5.52
C ARG A 2 36.62 -15.52 4.83
N PRO A 3 36.33 -16.58 4.05
CA PRO A 3 35.12 -16.74 3.31
C PRO A 3 33.95 -17.16 4.23
N VAL A 4 32.78 -16.58 3.98
CA VAL A 4 31.52 -16.94 4.63
C VAL A 4 31.03 -18.21 3.96
N GLY A 5 30.86 -19.25 4.77
CA GLY A 5 30.49 -20.58 4.32
C GLY A 5 29.05 -20.67 3.82
N ASP A 6 28.90 -21.54 2.85
CA ASP A 6 27.67 -22.06 2.26
C ASP A 6 26.69 -22.57 3.33
N ILE A 7 25.45 -22.05 3.34
CA ILE A 7 24.33 -22.68 3.98
C ILE A 7 23.47 -23.36 2.91
N CYS A 8 23.58 -24.64 2.94
CA CYS A 8 23.03 -25.72 2.17
C CYS A 8 21.52 -25.60 1.94
N VAL A 9 21.11 -25.53 0.67
CA VAL A 9 19.78 -25.88 0.18
C VAL A 9 19.67 -27.41 0.17
N ARG A 10 18.97 -27.99 1.11
CA ARG A 10 18.42 -29.34 1.02
C ARG A 10 17.14 -29.43 1.84
N SER A 11 15.99 -29.47 1.14
CA SER A 11 14.88 -30.41 1.38
C SER A 11 13.61 -29.92 0.67
N GLU A 12 13.53 -30.16 -0.62
CA GLU A 12 12.25 -30.54 -1.25
C GLU A 12 12.35 -32.05 -1.49
N PRO A 13 11.53 -32.85 -0.79
CA PRO A 13 10.38 -33.52 -1.38
C PRO A 13 9.26 -33.89 -0.39
N ALA A 14 9.03 -33.17 0.69
CA ALA A 14 7.95 -33.49 1.64
C ALA A 14 6.60 -32.84 1.26
N LEU A 15 6.61 -31.74 0.52
CA LEU A 15 5.38 -31.01 0.15
C LEU A 15 4.60 -31.63 -1.03
N LEU A 16 5.24 -32.43 -1.87
CA LEU A 16 4.58 -33.11 -3.00
C LEU A 16 3.84 -34.40 -2.61
N ARG A 17 4.13 -34.96 -1.43
CA ARG A 17 3.41 -36.16 -0.92
C ARG A 17 2.13 -35.88 -0.17
N LEU A 18 1.79 -34.61 0.11
CA LEU A 18 0.56 -34.22 0.80
C LEU A 18 -0.59 -33.83 -0.14
N LEU A 19 -0.34 -33.84 -1.46
CA LEU A 19 -1.36 -33.52 -2.46
C LEU A 19 -2.07 -34.76 -3.06
N ASP A 20 -1.61 -35.96 -2.75
CA ASP A 20 -2.12 -37.21 -3.39
C ASP A 20 -2.92 -38.13 -2.43
N THR A 21 -3.43 -37.62 -1.32
CA THR A 21 -4.40 -38.40 -0.54
C THR A 21 -5.74 -37.69 -0.51
N GLU A 22 -6.54 -37.95 -1.53
CA GLU A 22 -8.00 -37.84 -1.48
C GLU A 22 -8.53 -38.69 -0.34
N LYS A 23 -8.86 -38.06 0.79
CA LYS A 23 -9.83 -38.57 1.73
C LYS A 23 -10.85 -37.45 2.01
N SER A 24 -11.93 -37.52 1.23
CA SER A 24 -13.10 -36.62 1.31
C SER A 24 -13.69 -36.47 2.73
N GLY A 25 -13.35 -37.37 3.66
CA GLY A 25 -13.78 -37.33 5.05
C GLY A 25 -12.98 -36.38 5.96
N GLN A 26 -11.75 -36.00 5.63
CA GLN A 26 -10.94 -35.09 6.47
C GLN A 26 -11.20 -33.62 6.17
N LEU A 27 -11.48 -33.31 4.91
CA LEU A 27 -11.90 -31.94 4.49
C LEU A 27 -13.29 -31.59 5.05
N SER A 28 -14.21 -32.54 5.11
CA SER A 28 -15.52 -32.39 5.76
C SER A 28 -15.36 -32.10 7.25
N ARG A 29 -14.56 -32.86 7.98
CA ARG A 29 -14.32 -32.65 9.43
C ARG A 29 -13.57 -31.37 9.73
N ALA A 30 -12.65 -30.92 8.89
CA ALA A 30 -12.00 -29.61 9.01
C ALA A 30 -12.97 -28.48 8.75
N ARG A 31 -13.88 -28.64 7.78
CA ARG A 31 -14.94 -27.68 7.44
C ARG A 31 -15.98 -27.58 8.57
N ASP A 32 -16.36 -28.69 9.19
CA ASP A 32 -17.30 -28.73 10.32
C ASP A 32 -16.66 -28.19 11.59
N ARG A 33 -15.39 -28.43 11.83
CA ARG A 33 -14.64 -27.79 12.92
C ARG A 33 -14.49 -26.29 12.73
N LEU A 34 -14.22 -25.80 11.51
CA LEU A 34 -14.22 -24.38 11.16
C LEU A 34 -15.63 -23.76 11.30
N SER A 35 -16.69 -24.46 10.88
CA SER A 35 -18.06 -24.01 11.03
C SER A 35 -18.50 -23.93 12.50
N THR A 36 -18.15 -24.92 13.30
CA THR A 36 -18.45 -24.95 14.76
C THR A 36 -17.61 -23.91 15.50
N PHE A 37 -16.38 -23.68 15.06
CA PHE A 37 -15.48 -22.68 15.62
C PHE A 37 -15.91 -21.25 15.30
N CYS A 38 -16.41 -20.99 14.08
CA CYS A 38 -17.00 -19.70 13.70
C CYS A 38 -18.28 -19.35 14.48
N LYS A 39 -18.97 -20.35 15.05
CA LYS A 39 -20.19 -20.14 15.88
C LYS A 39 -19.87 -19.70 17.31
N LYS A 40 -18.63 -19.84 17.79
CA LYS A 40 -18.19 -19.39 19.12
C LYS A 40 -17.55 -17.99 19.11
N LEU A 41 -18.14 -17.05 18.39
CA LEU A 41 -17.89 -15.63 18.65
C LEU A 41 -18.55 -15.27 20.00
N ARG A 42 -17.83 -15.44 21.09
CA ARG A 42 -18.26 -14.91 22.39
C ARG A 42 -18.11 -13.39 22.36
N ARG A 43 -19.23 -12.68 22.13
CA ARG A 43 -19.34 -11.26 22.43
C ARG A 43 -19.46 -11.13 23.95
N SER A 44 -18.38 -10.81 24.63
CA SER A 44 -18.41 -10.43 26.04
C SER A 44 -18.34 -8.91 26.16
N ILE A 45 -18.97 -8.37 27.20
CA ILE A 45 -18.86 -6.96 27.58
C ILE A 45 -17.77 -6.91 28.64
N SER A 46 -16.81 -5.97 28.48
CA SER A 46 -15.80 -5.71 29.52
C SER A 46 -16.43 -5.07 30.75
N LYS A 47 -15.70 -5.06 31.87
CA LYS A 47 -16.15 -4.40 33.12
C LYS A 47 -16.50 -2.92 32.92
N ASP A 48 -15.93 -2.28 31.88
CA ASP A 48 -16.15 -0.84 31.55
C ASP A 48 -17.25 -0.64 30.49
N GLY A 49 -18.05 -1.66 30.18
CA GLY A 49 -19.13 -1.55 29.19
C GLY A 49 -18.67 -1.59 27.73
N SER A 50 -17.38 -1.67 27.45
CA SER A 50 -16.85 -1.80 26.09
C SER A 50 -17.09 -3.21 25.51
N LYS A 51 -17.45 -3.27 24.22
CA LYS A 51 -17.74 -4.53 23.52
C LYS A 51 -16.41 -5.24 23.18
N VAL A 52 -16.14 -6.35 23.88
CA VAL A 52 -14.98 -7.20 23.61
C VAL A 52 -15.33 -8.23 22.52
N THR A 53 -14.44 -8.40 21.57
CA THR A 53 -14.51 -9.41 20.52
C THR A 53 -13.33 -10.37 20.66
N THR A 54 -13.60 -11.68 20.78
CA THR A 54 -12.57 -12.73 20.80
C THR A 54 -12.65 -13.53 19.51
N VAL A 55 -11.52 -13.71 18.87
CA VAL A 55 -11.35 -14.46 17.62
C VAL A 55 -10.20 -15.44 17.73
N VAL A 56 -10.23 -16.49 16.91
CA VAL A 56 -9.06 -17.33 16.70
C VAL A 56 -8.29 -16.79 15.52
N ALA A 57 -7.12 -16.31 15.78
CA ALA A 57 -6.23 -15.66 14.81
C ALA A 57 -4.91 -16.41 14.67
N THR A 58 -4.39 -16.42 13.46
CA THR A 58 -3.06 -16.97 13.16
C THR A 58 -2.03 -15.85 13.26
N PRO A 59 -0.85 -16.06 13.87
CA PRO A 59 0.23 -15.09 13.86
C PRO A 59 0.63 -14.71 12.42
N GLY A 60 0.95 -13.44 12.22
CA GLY A 60 1.35 -12.93 10.90
C GLY A 60 2.66 -13.53 10.40
N GLN A 61 3.56 -13.86 11.32
CA GLN A 61 4.87 -14.47 11.05
C GLN A 61 5.05 -15.74 11.87
N GLY A 62 5.96 -16.61 11.41
CA GLY A 62 6.24 -17.88 12.06
C GLY A 62 5.23 -18.99 11.72
N PRO A 63 5.18 -20.07 12.53
CA PRO A 63 4.35 -21.22 12.27
C PRO A 63 2.85 -20.92 12.42
N ASP A 64 2.02 -21.59 11.63
CA ASP A 64 0.55 -21.49 11.66
C ASP A 64 -0.01 -22.16 12.94
N ARG A 65 0.13 -21.47 14.06
CA ARG A 65 -0.44 -21.89 15.36
C ARG A 65 -1.54 -20.92 15.76
N PRO A 66 -2.79 -21.17 15.39
CA PRO A 66 -3.90 -20.31 15.76
C PRO A 66 -4.04 -20.19 17.28
N GLN A 67 -4.32 -18.97 17.74
CA GLN A 67 -4.51 -18.65 19.15
C GLN A 67 -5.71 -17.74 19.35
N GLU A 68 -6.26 -17.70 20.55
CA GLU A 68 -7.32 -16.75 20.89
C GLU A 68 -6.75 -15.35 21.04
N VAL A 69 -7.35 -14.38 20.35
CA VAL A 69 -6.98 -12.96 20.42
C VAL A 69 -8.25 -12.16 20.74
N SER A 70 -8.22 -11.40 21.82
CA SER A 70 -9.31 -10.55 22.26
C SER A 70 -8.97 -9.08 22.05
N TYR A 71 -9.90 -8.32 21.47
CA TYR A 71 -9.78 -6.89 21.24
C TYR A 71 -11.09 -6.16 21.53
N ALA A 72 -10.96 -4.88 21.91
CA ALA A 72 -12.07 -4.01 22.24
C ALA A 72 -11.94 -2.64 21.54
N ASP A 73 -12.88 -1.75 21.80
CA ASP A 73 -12.86 -0.35 21.39
C ASP A 73 -12.73 -0.16 19.86
N MET A 74 -13.44 -0.99 19.08
CA MET A 74 -13.43 -0.88 17.62
C MET A 74 -13.97 0.46 17.14
N LYS A 75 -13.12 1.22 16.44
CA LYS A 75 -13.46 2.50 15.81
C LYS A 75 -13.10 2.45 14.32
N LEU A 76 -14.04 2.85 13.46
CA LEU A 76 -13.76 3.02 12.03
C LEU A 76 -12.78 4.16 11.82
N ILE A 77 -11.66 3.89 11.13
CA ILE A 77 -10.61 4.88 10.81
C ILE A 77 -10.36 5.05 9.32
N GLY A 78 -10.82 4.12 8.49
CA GLY A 78 -10.69 4.18 7.03
C GLY A 78 -11.73 3.33 6.32
N ASN A 79 -12.19 3.81 5.16
CA ASN A 79 -13.07 3.08 4.25
C ASN A 79 -12.65 3.42 2.83
N GLY A 80 -12.35 2.42 2.00
CA GLY A 80 -11.89 2.59 0.63
C GLY A 80 -12.21 1.38 -0.24
N SER A 81 -11.82 1.43 -1.50
CA SER A 81 -12.01 0.35 -2.47
C SER A 81 -11.34 -0.98 -2.06
N PHE A 82 -10.37 -0.93 -1.17
CA PHE A 82 -9.63 -2.11 -0.68
C PHE A 82 -10.22 -2.72 0.60
N GLY A 83 -11.34 -2.20 1.10
CA GLY A 83 -11.97 -2.67 2.33
C GLY A 83 -12.07 -1.61 3.42
N VAL A 84 -12.36 -2.06 4.62
CA VAL A 84 -12.63 -1.21 5.77
C VAL A 84 -11.52 -1.39 6.81
N VAL A 85 -11.06 -0.30 7.41
CA VAL A 85 -10.00 -0.31 8.44
C VAL A 85 -10.57 0.19 9.76
N TYR A 86 -10.38 -0.59 10.80
CA TYR A 86 -10.76 -0.26 12.17
C TYR A 86 -9.51 -0.10 13.04
N GLN A 87 -9.53 0.85 13.96
CA GLN A 87 -8.66 0.88 15.11
C GLN A 87 -9.31 0.02 16.19
N ALA A 88 -8.51 -0.74 16.94
CA ALA A 88 -8.95 -1.48 18.12
C ALA A 88 -7.82 -1.54 19.15
N LYS A 89 -8.11 -2.11 20.33
CA LYS A 89 -7.15 -2.29 21.41
C LYS A 89 -7.11 -3.76 21.81
N LEU A 90 -5.92 -4.37 21.84
CA LEU A 90 -5.74 -5.72 22.35
C LEU A 90 -6.02 -5.75 23.86
N CYS A 91 -6.80 -6.73 24.33
CA CYS A 91 -7.22 -6.79 25.72
C CYS A 91 -6.12 -7.26 26.66
N ASP A 92 -5.19 -8.08 26.18
CA ASP A 92 -4.07 -8.64 26.94
C ASP A 92 -2.94 -7.63 27.17
N THR A 93 -2.54 -6.92 26.13
CA THR A 93 -1.40 -6.00 26.15
C THR A 93 -1.80 -4.53 26.26
N GLY A 94 -3.06 -4.20 25.97
CA GLY A 94 -3.52 -2.83 25.86
C GLY A 94 -3.01 -2.10 24.61
N GLU A 95 -2.31 -2.79 23.71
CA GLU A 95 -1.72 -2.23 22.51
C GLU A 95 -2.77 -1.84 21.48
N LEU A 96 -2.60 -0.67 20.83
CA LEU A 96 -3.44 -0.27 19.70
C LEU A 96 -3.07 -1.05 18.44
N ILE A 97 -4.09 -1.53 17.74
CA ILE A 97 -3.97 -2.26 16.48
C ILE A 97 -4.86 -1.63 15.41
N ALA A 98 -4.52 -1.89 14.15
CA ALA A 98 -5.39 -1.62 13.01
C ALA A 98 -5.88 -2.94 12.42
N ILE A 99 -7.18 -3.07 12.17
CA ILE A 99 -7.78 -4.27 11.55
C ILE A 99 -8.30 -3.87 10.18
N LYS A 100 -7.61 -4.33 9.12
CA LYS A 100 -8.04 -4.16 7.72
C LYS A 100 -8.90 -5.36 7.33
N LYS A 101 -10.20 -5.12 7.09
CA LYS A 101 -11.17 -6.13 6.66
C LYS A 101 -11.36 -6.06 5.15
N VAL A 102 -11.04 -7.15 4.44
CA VAL A 102 -11.05 -7.25 2.98
C VAL A 102 -11.96 -8.39 2.56
N LEU A 103 -12.79 -8.19 1.54
CA LEU A 103 -13.59 -9.26 0.96
C LEU A 103 -12.67 -10.31 0.30
N GLN A 104 -12.81 -11.57 0.70
CA GLN A 104 -11.99 -12.67 0.22
C GLN A 104 -12.68 -13.43 -0.89
N ASP A 105 -12.09 -13.44 -2.09
CA ASP A 105 -12.51 -14.39 -3.12
C ASP A 105 -12.09 -15.81 -2.71
N LYS A 106 -13.09 -16.69 -2.54
CA LYS A 106 -12.87 -18.08 -2.10
C LYS A 106 -12.02 -18.91 -3.07
N ARG A 107 -11.92 -18.48 -4.33
CA ARG A 107 -11.17 -19.18 -5.39
C ARG A 107 -9.68 -18.97 -5.33
N PHE A 108 -9.23 -17.86 -4.72
CA PHE A 108 -7.83 -17.45 -4.74
C PHE A 108 -7.30 -17.20 -3.33
N LYS A 109 -6.01 -17.52 -3.13
CA LYS A 109 -5.28 -17.10 -1.94
C LYS A 109 -5.05 -15.59 -2.00
N ASN A 110 -5.25 -14.90 -0.88
CA ASN A 110 -5.03 -13.46 -0.81
C ASN A 110 -3.54 -13.13 -0.97
N ARG A 111 -3.21 -12.37 -2.02
CA ARG A 111 -1.82 -12.00 -2.34
C ARG A 111 -1.22 -11.07 -1.29
N GLU A 112 -1.99 -10.11 -0.78
CA GLU A 112 -1.53 -9.18 0.26
C GLU A 112 -1.07 -9.95 1.49
N LEU A 113 -1.89 -10.91 1.97
CA LEU A 113 -1.53 -11.76 3.10
C LEU A 113 -0.25 -12.55 2.83
N GLN A 114 -0.12 -13.18 1.65
CA GLN A 114 1.07 -13.97 1.31
C GLN A 114 2.35 -13.14 1.30
N ILE A 115 2.28 -11.90 0.79
CA ILE A 115 3.41 -10.97 0.77
C ILE A 115 3.73 -10.52 2.20
N MET A 116 2.74 -10.01 2.94
CA MET A 116 2.96 -9.45 4.28
C MET A 116 3.52 -10.46 5.27
N ARG A 117 3.19 -11.73 5.14
CA ARG A 117 3.76 -12.81 5.97
C ARG A 117 5.26 -13.03 5.79
N ARG A 118 5.83 -12.55 4.68
CA ARG A 118 7.27 -12.64 4.38
C ARG A 118 8.05 -11.39 4.75
N LEU A 119 7.35 -10.28 5.06
CA LEU A 119 7.98 -9.00 5.30
C LEU A 119 8.26 -8.78 6.77
N GLU A 120 9.53 -8.50 7.08
CA GLU A 120 9.99 -8.10 8.41
C GLU A 120 11.00 -6.97 8.28
N HIS A 121 10.55 -5.73 8.50
CA HIS A 121 11.38 -4.54 8.38
C HIS A 121 10.82 -3.39 9.23
N CYS A 122 11.70 -2.62 9.88
CA CYS A 122 11.31 -1.54 10.80
C CYS A 122 10.50 -0.41 10.14
N ASN A 123 10.62 -0.21 8.82
CA ASN A 123 9.88 0.80 8.05
C ASN A 123 8.75 0.20 7.19
N ILE A 124 8.28 -0.99 7.52
CA ILE A 124 7.10 -1.63 6.93
C ILE A 124 6.13 -1.97 8.05
N VAL A 125 4.83 -1.74 7.84
CA VAL A 125 3.80 -2.06 8.81
C VAL A 125 3.79 -3.56 9.12
N LYS A 126 3.85 -3.91 10.41
CA LYS A 126 3.92 -5.32 10.85
C LYS A 126 2.54 -5.97 10.82
N LEU A 127 2.45 -7.14 10.19
CA LEU A 127 1.31 -8.03 10.32
C LEU A 127 1.45 -8.82 11.64
N LYS A 128 0.56 -8.54 12.61
CA LYS A 128 0.56 -9.23 13.91
C LYS A 128 -0.18 -10.54 13.84
N TYR A 129 -1.42 -10.51 13.33
CA TYR A 129 -2.30 -11.66 13.18
C TYR A 129 -3.15 -11.53 11.93
N PHE A 130 -3.76 -12.63 11.53
CA PHE A 130 -4.85 -12.62 10.55
C PHE A 130 -5.90 -13.66 10.91
N PHE A 131 -7.15 -13.41 10.53
CA PHE A 131 -8.25 -14.34 10.71
C PHE A 131 -9.33 -14.13 9.65
N TYR A 132 -10.17 -15.14 9.48
CA TYR A 132 -11.30 -15.06 8.57
C TYR A 132 -12.61 -14.89 9.35
N SER A 133 -13.51 -14.05 8.82
CA SER A 133 -14.85 -13.85 9.36
C SER A 133 -15.89 -13.96 8.26
N SER A 134 -17.11 -14.46 8.59
CA SER A 134 -18.27 -14.35 7.71
C SER A 134 -18.79 -12.91 7.71
N GLY A 135 -19.45 -12.51 6.61
CA GLY A 135 -20.24 -11.27 6.58
C GLY A 135 -21.30 -11.32 7.70
N GLU A 136 -21.46 -10.21 8.44
CA GLU A 136 -22.65 -10.08 9.28
C GLU A 136 -23.86 -10.04 8.33
N LYS A 137 -24.79 -10.99 8.46
CA LYS A 137 -26.12 -10.82 7.89
C LYS A 137 -26.64 -9.54 8.54
N ALA A 138 -26.78 -8.46 7.74
CA ALA A 138 -27.54 -7.31 8.21
C ALA A 138 -28.85 -7.87 8.76
N ALA A 139 -29.14 -7.57 10.02
CA ALA A 139 -30.43 -7.91 10.58
C ALA A 139 -31.47 -7.05 9.83
N VAL A 140 -31.95 -7.59 8.72
CA VAL A 140 -33.00 -6.96 7.94
C VAL A 140 -34.24 -7.04 8.84
N PRO A 141 -34.90 -5.91 9.19
CA PRO A 141 -36.12 -5.95 9.96
C PRO A 141 -37.10 -6.94 9.35
N ALA A 142 -37.75 -7.74 10.17
CA ALA A 142 -38.65 -8.82 9.72
C ALA A 142 -39.68 -8.36 8.67
N ALA A 143 -40.11 -7.10 8.72
CA ALA A 143 -41.01 -6.47 7.75
C ALA A 143 -40.41 -6.29 6.33
N VAL A 144 -39.09 -6.17 6.22
CA VAL A 144 -38.36 -6.03 4.93
C VAL A 144 -37.97 -7.40 4.39
N SER A 145 -37.71 -8.37 5.28
CA SER A 145 -37.41 -9.76 4.94
C SER A 145 -38.55 -10.44 4.20
N SER A 146 -39.81 -10.16 4.56
CA SER A 146 -41.00 -10.71 3.87
C SER A 146 -41.18 -10.13 2.45
N LEU A 147 -40.81 -8.89 2.23
CA LEU A 147 -40.85 -8.22 0.91
C LEU A 147 -39.72 -8.72 -0.03
N LEU A 148 -38.53 -8.97 0.52
CA LEU A 148 -37.39 -9.53 -0.25
C LEU A 148 -37.61 -11.00 -0.63
N ASN A 149 -38.29 -11.78 0.21
CA ASN A 149 -38.68 -13.17 -0.11
C ASN A 149 -39.75 -13.25 -1.19
N ALA A 150 -40.58 -12.22 -1.36
CA ALA A 150 -41.61 -12.13 -2.42
C ALA A 150 -41.01 -11.72 -3.80
N MET A 151 -39.81 -11.12 -3.83
CA MET A 151 -39.08 -10.75 -5.04
C MET A 151 -37.98 -11.80 -5.34
N GLN A 152 -38.35 -12.98 -5.80
CA GLN A 152 -37.50 -14.16 -6.09
C GLN A 152 -36.35 -13.96 -7.07
N THR A 153 -35.64 -12.85 -7.08
CA THR A 153 -34.61 -12.54 -8.11
C THR A 153 -33.26 -12.02 -7.59
N LEU A 154 -32.98 -12.16 -6.30
CA LEU A 154 -31.61 -11.89 -5.82
C LEU A 154 -31.15 -13.03 -4.93
N ASP A 155 -30.14 -13.77 -5.45
CA ASP A 155 -29.42 -14.83 -4.74
C ASP A 155 -28.61 -14.19 -3.57
N VAL A 156 -29.31 -13.85 -2.47
CA VAL A 156 -28.79 -13.13 -1.29
C VAL A 156 -28.04 -14.07 -0.32
N THR A 157 -27.69 -15.27 -0.75
CA THR A 157 -27.05 -16.29 0.10
C THR A 157 -25.61 -16.61 -0.32
N LYS A 158 -24.84 -15.65 -0.84
CA LYS A 158 -23.41 -15.86 -0.87
C LYS A 158 -22.85 -15.63 0.53
N ASP A 159 -22.45 -16.70 1.21
CA ASP A 159 -21.62 -16.64 2.42
C ASP A 159 -20.32 -15.90 2.10
N GLU A 160 -20.36 -14.58 2.23
CA GLU A 160 -19.18 -13.75 2.04
C GLU A 160 -18.17 -14.04 3.15
N VAL A 161 -16.94 -14.31 2.74
CA VAL A 161 -15.82 -14.49 3.66
C VAL A 161 -14.95 -13.25 3.59
N TYR A 162 -14.61 -12.73 4.75
CA TYR A 162 -13.69 -11.60 4.88
C TYR A 162 -12.38 -12.05 5.51
N LEU A 163 -11.29 -11.64 4.91
CA LEU A 163 -9.96 -11.69 5.52
C LEU A 163 -9.79 -10.44 6.39
N ASN A 164 -9.37 -10.64 7.63
CA ASN A 164 -9.04 -9.58 8.58
C ASN A 164 -7.53 -9.61 8.83
N LEU A 165 -6.83 -8.57 8.43
CA LEU A 165 -5.40 -8.37 8.70
C LEU A 165 -5.27 -7.50 9.93
N VAL A 166 -4.68 -8.05 11.00
CA VAL A 166 -4.41 -7.33 12.25
C VAL A 166 -2.99 -6.78 12.18
N LEU A 167 -2.89 -5.47 12.07
CA LEU A 167 -1.65 -4.73 11.83
C LEU A 167 -1.27 -3.92 13.08
N GLU A 168 -0.01 -3.57 13.23
CA GLU A 168 0.37 -2.53 14.17
C GLU A 168 -0.32 -1.20 13.81
N TYR A 169 -0.70 -0.44 14.82
CA TYR A 169 -1.36 0.85 14.62
C TYR A 169 -0.34 1.99 14.61
N ILE A 170 -0.39 2.80 13.56
CA ILE A 170 0.39 4.02 13.44
C ILE A 170 -0.61 5.19 13.25
N PRO A 171 -0.49 6.30 14.02
CA PRO A 171 -1.59 7.26 14.19
C PRO A 171 -1.90 8.11 12.97
N GLU A 172 -0.89 8.46 12.14
CA GLU A 172 -1.05 9.41 11.06
C GLU A 172 -0.52 8.87 9.74
N THR A 173 -0.72 9.64 8.67
CA THR A 173 -0.09 9.41 7.35
C THR A 173 0.71 10.65 6.96
N VAL A 174 1.73 10.47 6.13
CA VAL A 174 2.48 11.59 5.53
C VAL A 174 1.53 12.56 4.81
N TYR A 175 0.48 12.04 4.16
CA TYR A 175 -0.55 12.84 3.51
C TYR A 175 -1.26 13.79 4.48
N LYS A 176 -1.72 13.30 5.63
CA LYS A 176 -2.42 14.12 6.63
C LYS A 176 -1.49 15.16 7.23
N VAL A 177 -0.24 14.78 7.52
CA VAL A 177 0.77 15.70 8.03
C VAL A 177 1.08 16.79 6.99
N ALA A 178 1.30 16.44 5.73
CA ALA A 178 1.53 17.42 4.66
C ALA A 178 0.35 18.39 4.50
N ARG A 179 -0.90 17.87 4.55
CA ARG A 179 -2.10 18.73 4.51
C ARG A 179 -2.23 19.66 5.69
N HIS A 180 -1.79 19.25 6.89
CA HIS A 180 -1.79 20.13 8.07
C HIS A 180 -0.87 21.32 7.84
N TYR A 181 0.37 21.09 7.39
CA TYR A 181 1.30 22.16 7.03
C TYR A 181 0.76 23.07 5.91
N SER A 182 0.13 22.48 4.90
CA SER A 182 -0.41 23.23 3.76
C SER A 182 -1.57 24.15 4.13
N LYS A 183 -2.36 23.84 5.16
CA LYS A 183 -3.42 24.73 5.67
C LYS A 183 -2.86 26.03 6.24
N ASP A 184 -1.67 25.96 6.82
CA ASP A 184 -0.98 27.11 7.41
C ASP A 184 -0.04 27.77 6.38
N GLU A 185 -0.26 27.54 5.08
CA GLU A 185 0.59 28.00 3.97
C GLU A 185 2.08 27.59 4.14
N GLN A 186 2.33 26.49 4.86
CA GLN A 186 3.67 25.96 5.12
C GLN A 186 3.89 24.63 4.42
N THR A 187 5.12 24.18 4.43
CA THR A 187 5.47 22.80 4.03
C THR A 187 6.25 22.13 5.15
N ILE A 188 6.29 20.81 5.14
CA ILE A 188 7.07 20.02 6.08
C ILE A 188 8.53 20.50 6.06
N PRO A 189 9.18 20.73 7.23
CA PRO A 189 10.60 21.11 7.28
C PRO A 189 11.47 20.08 6.57
N ILE A 190 12.50 20.55 5.85
CA ILE A 190 13.35 19.72 4.99
C ILE A 190 14.03 18.56 5.73
N SER A 191 14.38 18.76 7.02
CA SER A 191 14.97 17.71 7.86
C SER A 191 14.03 16.50 8.02
N PHE A 192 12.74 16.75 8.20
CA PHE A 192 11.73 15.70 8.28
C PHE A 192 11.48 15.04 6.91
N ILE A 193 11.46 15.82 5.81
CA ILE A 193 11.33 15.25 4.47
C ILE A 193 12.50 14.28 4.23
N LYS A 194 13.74 14.68 4.54
CA LYS A 194 14.91 13.80 4.43
C LYS A 194 14.76 12.53 5.24
N LEU A 195 14.31 12.65 6.52
CA LEU A 195 14.11 11.52 7.41
C LEU A 195 13.04 10.56 6.86
N TYR A 196 11.91 11.08 6.39
CA TYR A 196 10.82 10.27 5.86
C TYR A 196 11.23 9.55 4.58
N MET A 197 11.91 10.25 3.67
CA MET A 197 12.35 9.67 2.42
C MET A 197 13.45 8.62 2.61
N TYR A 198 14.37 8.83 3.55
CA TYR A 198 15.34 7.81 3.92
C TYR A 198 14.67 6.52 4.35
N GLN A 199 13.64 6.60 5.22
CA GLN A 199 12.89 5.44 5.70
C GLN A 199 12.08 4.77 4.57
N LEU A 200 11.47 5.56 3.69
CA LEU A 200 10.78 5.03 2.51
C LEU A 200 11.75 4.24 1.61
N PHE A 201 12.91 4.83 1.26
CA PHE A 201 13.87 4.13 0.40
C PHE A 201 14.47 2.88 1.04
N ARG A 202 14.63 2.86 2.36
CA ARG A 202 15.00 1.62 3.08
C ARG A 202 13.95 0.54 2.91
N SER A 203 12.66 0.88 3.06
CA SER A 203 11.57 -0.08 2.86
C SER A 203 11.50 -0.59 1.42
N LEU A 204 11.68 0.32 0.43
CA LEU A 204 11.72 -0.07 -0.99
C LEU A 204 12.92 -0.96 -1.31
N ALA A 205 14.10 -0.63 -0.82
CA ALA A 205 15.30 -1.47 -1.01
C ALA A 205 15.07 -2.89 -0.49
N TYR A 206 14.42 -3.02 0.67
CA TYR A 206 14.11 -4.32 1.26
C TYR A 206 13.11 -5.11 0.40
N ILE A 207 11.95 -4.55 0.04
CA ILE A 207 10.95 -5.30 -0.74
C ILE A 207 11.45 -5.60 -2.16
N HIS A 208 12.21 -4.68 -2.78
CA HIS A 208 12.78 -4.86 -4.12
C HIS A 208 13.85 -5.95 -4.12
N SER A 209 14.63 -6.10 -3.04
CA SER A 209 15.60 -7.21 -2.90
C SER A 209 14.92 -8.58 -2.86
N LEU A 210 13.64 -8.63 -2.44
CA LEU A 210 12.80 -9.82 -2.48
C LEU A 210 12.04 -9.99 -3.81
N GLY A 211 12.30 -9.13 -4.81
CA GLY A 211 11.59 -9.13 -6.08
C GLY A 211 10.15 -8.62 -6.00
N ILE A 212 9.75 -8.00 -4.89
CA ILE A 212 8.41 -7.49 -4.67
C ILE A 212 8.34 -6.02 -5.09
N CYS A 213 7.36 -5.69 -5.95
CA CYS A 213 6.99 -4.33 -6.30
C CYS A 213 5.71 -3.94 -5.58
N HIS A 214 5.69 -2.78 -4.93
CA HIS A 214 4.55 -2.29 -4.15
C HIS A 214 3.39 -1.86 -5.05
N ARG A 215 3.69 -1.12 -6.12
CA ARG A 215 2.79 -0.66 -7.18
C ARG A 215 1.72 0.35 -6.75
N ASP A 216 1.81 0.92 -5.54
CA ASP A 216 0.93 2.01 -5.10
C ASP A 216 1.60 2.90 -4.04
N ILE A 217 2.83 3.34 -4.32
CA ILE A 217 3.55 4.30 -3.46
C ILE A 217 2.93 5.68 -3.62
N LYS A 218 2.45 6.23 -2.49
CA LYS A 218 1.82 7.57 -2.37
C LYS A 218 1.80 8.02 -0.91
N PRO A 219 1.64 9.32 -0.61
CA PRO A 219 1.66 9.83 0.76
C PRO A 219 0.61 9.20 1.70
N GLN A 220 -0.53 8.73 1.15
CA GLN A 220 -1.59 8.05 1.91
C GLN A 220 -1.16 6.68 2.43
N ASN A 221 -0.24 5.99 1.73
CA ASN A 221 0.27 4.67 2.07
C ASN A 221 1.57 4.73 2.89
N LEU A 222 1.97 5.92 3.33
CA LEU A 222 3.10 6.16 4.23
C LEU A 222 2.56 6.53 5.61
N LEU A 223 2.52 5.55 6.51
CA LEU A 223 2.11 5.78 7.89
C LEU A 223 3.23 6.48 8.65
N LEU A 224 2.87 7.39 9.54
CA LEU A 224 3.81 8.23 10.28
C LEU A 224 3.39 8.36 11.73
N ASP A 225 4.32 8.17 12.64
CA ASP A 225 4.18 8.63 14.01
C ASP A 225 4.89 10.00 14.16
N PRO A 226 4.15 11.11 14.27
CA PRO A 226 4.76 12.44 14.35
C PRO A 226 5.61 12.65 15.61
N LYS A 227 5.36 11.88 16.68
CA LYS A 227 6.10 12.02 17.95
C LYS A 227 7.51 11.44 17.83
N THR A 228 7.66 10.33 17.14
CA THR A 228 8.93 9.61 17.00
C THR A 228 9.61 9.86 15.66
N GLY A 229 8.88 10.37 14.66
CA GLY A 229 9.35 10.50 13.28
C GLY A 229 9.47 9.17 12.54
N VAL A 230 8.96 8.08 13.10
CA VAL A 230 8.99 6.75 12.47
C VAL A 230 7.97 6.69 11.34
N LEU A 231 8.46 6.32 10.15
CA LEU A 231 7.65 6.08 8.96
C LEU A 231 7.57 4.58 8.68
N LYS A 232 6.38 4.12 8.29
CA LYS A 232 6.14 2.73 7.88
C LYS A 232 5.30 2.68 6.60
N LEU A 233 5.81 1.94 5.61
CA LEU A 233 5.08 1.62 4.38
C LEU A 233 3.95 0.65 4.67
N CYS A 234 2.75 0.91 4.14
CA CYS A 234 1.56 0.07 4.32
C CYS A 234 0.82 -0.17 3.00
N ASP A 235 -0.24 -0.97 3.06
CA ASP A 235 -1.14 -1.30 1.96
C ASP A 235 -0.48 -2.06 0.79
N PHE A 236 -0.22 -3.33 1.01
CA PHE A 236 0.34 -4.25 0.02
C PHE A 236 -0.73 -4.90 -0.90
N GLY A 237 -1.96 -4.37 -0.93
CA GLY A 237 -3.07 -4.89 -1.73
C GLY A 237 -2.78 -4.89 -3.24
N SER A 238 -1.98 -3.93 -3.72
CA SER A 238 -1.52 -3.86 -5.11
C SER A 238 -0.18 -4.56 -5.36
N ALA A 239 0.53 -4.97 -4.31
CA ALA A 239 1.88 -5.52 -4.44
C ALA A 239 1.92 -6.86 -5.20
N LYS A 240 3.03 -7.09 -5.91
CA LYS A 240 3.27 -8.34 -6.64
C LYS A 240 4.75 -8.67 -6.65
N HIS A 241 5.08 -9.94 -6.55
CA HIS A 241 6.40 -10.44 -6.93
C HIS A 241 6.50 -10.40 -8.46
N LEU A 242 7.43 -9.60 -9.00
CA LEU A 242 7.63 -9.50 -10.44
C LEU A 242 8.56 -10.60 -10.91
N VAL A 243 8.14 -11.33 -11.94
CA VAL A 243 8.94 -12.38 -12.58
C VAL A 243 9.28 -11.92 -13.99
N ARG A 244 10.55 -12.00 -14.35
CA ARG A 244 11.03 -11.61 -15.69
C ARG A 244 10.34 -12.46 -16.76
N GLY A 245 9.78 -11.81 -17.78
CA GLY A 245 9.07 -12.47 -18.89
C GLY A 245 7.59 -12.73 -18.63
N GLU A 246 7.09 -12.52 -17.40
CA GLU A 246 5.66 -12.56 -17.12
C GLU A 246 5.03 -11.18 -17.31
N PRO A 247 3.99 -11.05 -18.16
CA PRO A 247 3.32 -9.78 -18.36
C PRO A 247 2.53 -9.38 -17.11
N ASN A 248 2.52 -8.08 -16.81
CA ASN A 248 1.81 -7.48 -15.70
C ASN A 248 0.76 -6.49 -16.21
N VAL A 249 -0.21 -6.10 -15.36
CA VAL A 249 -1.18 -5.08 -15.71
C VAL A 249 -0.51 -3.70 -15.73
N SER A 250 -0.71 -2.92 -16.82
CA SER A 250 -0.18 -1.55 -16.91
C SER A 250 -1.05 -0.54 -16.15
N TYR A 251 -2.35 -0.82 -16.00
CA TYR A 251 -3.27 0.05 -15.28
C TYR A 251 -3.18 -0.18 -13.77
N ILE A 252 -2.06 0.23 -13.19
CA ILE A 252 -1.71 0.12 -11.78
C ILE A 252 -1.10 1.46 -11.31
N CYS A 253 -0.88 1.64 -10.03
CA CYS A 253 -0.46 2.86 -9.34
C CYS A 253 -1.54 3.97 -9.33
N SER A 254 -1.54 4.75 -8.28
CA SER A 254 -2.36 5.94 -8.18
C SER A 254 -1.87 7.00 -9.17
N ARG A 255 -2.79 7.67 -9.84
CA ARG A 255 -2.58 8.48 -11.05
C ARG A 255 -1.37 9.43 -10.96
N TYR A 256 -1.32 10.31 -9.99
CA TYR A 256 -0.25 11.34 -9.87
C TYR A 256 1.14 10.77 -9.65
N TYR A 257 1.25 9.49 -9.26
CA TYR A 257 2.48 8.79 -8.95
C TYR A 257 2.82 7.70 -9.96
N ARG A 258 2.05 7.62 -11.06
CA ARG A 258 2.22 6.59 -12.10
C ARG A 258 3.41 6.89 -12.97
N ALA A 259 4.30 5.91 -13.12
CA ALA A 259 5.48 6.00 -13.98
C ALA A 259 5.10 6.10 -15.48
N PRO A 260 5.90 6.80 -16.30
CA PRO A 260 5.55 7.02 -17.71
C PRO A 260 5.43 5.73 -18.51
N GLU A 261 6.26 4.71 -18.25
CA GLU A 261 6.15 3.40 -18.90
C GLU A 261 4.79 2.75 -18.69
N LEU A 262 4.15 2.95 -17.53
CA LEU A 262 2.79 2.46 -17.26
C LEU A 262 1.74 3.24 -18.05
N ILE A 263 1.94 4.55 -18.23
CA ILE A 263 1.06 5.40 -19.03
C ILE A 263 1.15 4.98 -20.50
N PHE A 264 2.34 4.64 -20.98
CA PHE A 264 2.57 4.07 -22.31
C PHE A 264 2.10 2.61 -22.44
N GLY A 265 1.53 2.01 -21.39
CA GLY A 265 0.95 0.68 -21.45
C GLY A 265 1.93 -0.48 -21.33
N ALA A 266 3.15 -0.26 -20.81
CA ALA A 266 4.12 -1.33 -20.59
C ALA A 266 3.58 -2.40 -19.64
N THR A 267 3.84 -3.66 -19.97
CA THR A 267 3.44 -4.84 -19.18
C THR A 267 4.64 -5.59 -18.58
N ASP A 268 5.85 -5.25 -18.99
CA ASP A 268 7.13 -5.84 -18.57
C ASP A 268 7.97 -4.93 -17.66
N TYR A 269 7.29 -3.99 -16.98
CA TYR A 269 7.94 -3.04 -16.08
C TYR A 269 8.62 -3.71 -14.88
N THR A 270 9.53 -3.00 -14.25
CA THR A 270 10.31 -3.47 -13.11
C THR A 270 9.89 -2.76 -11.81
N THR A 271 10.55 -3.08 -10.69
CA THR A 271 10.36 -2.39 -9.41
C THR A 271 10.69 -0.90 -9.45
N LYS A 272 11.29 -0.41 -10.55
CA LYS A 272 11.61 1.02 -10.75
C LYS A 272 10.40 1.92 -10.82
N ILE A 273 9.20 1.39 -11.13
CA ILE A 273 7.95 2.16 -11.04
C ILE A 273 7.69 2.69 -9.62
N ASP A 274 8.07 1.94 -8.57
CA ASP A 274 7.96 2.41 -7.19
C ASP A 274 8.95 3.54 -6.90
N VAL A 275 10.13 3.52 -7.52
CA VAL A 275 11.15 4.57 -7.39
C VAL A 275 10.66 5.87 -8.02
N TRP A 276 10.03 5.81 -9.21
CA TRP A 276 9.34 6.95 -9.81
C TRP A 276 8.28 7.52 -8.88
N SER A 277 7.41 6.68 -8.34
CA SER A 277 6.35 7.10 -7.41
C SER A 277 6.94 7.76 -6.16
N ALA A 278 8.03 7.23 -5.60
CA ALA A 278 8.74 7.84 -4.48
C ALA A 278 9.33 9.22 -4.83
N GLY A 279 9.86 9.38 -6.05
CA GLY A 279 10.30 10.69 -6.58
C GLY A 279 9.16 11.71 -6.63
N CYS A 280 7.96 11.29 -7.07
CA CYS A 280 6.77 12.14 -7.05
C CYS A 280 6.38 12.54 -5.62
N VAL A 281 6.50 11.63 -4.64
CA VAL A 281 6.26 11.94 -3.22
C VAL A 281 7.27 12.98 -2.72
N VAL A 282 8.57 12.83 -3.00
CA VAL A 282 9.59 13.84 -2.63
C VAL A 282 9.22 15.22 -3.16
N ALA A 283 8.91 15.30 -4.45
CA ALA A 283 8.55 16.55 -5.10
C ALA A 283 7.30 17.18 -4.47
N GLU A 284 6.26 16.38 -4.20
CA GLU A 284 5.03 16.82 -3.56
C GLU A 284 5.27 17.39 -2.15
N LEU A 285 6.09 16.73 -1.32
CA LEU A 285 6.41 17.21 0.02
C LEU A 285 7.20 18.53 0.00
N LEU A 286 8.02 18.74 -1.03
CA LEU A 286 8.76 19.98 -1.22
C LEU A 286 7.89 21.12 -1.77
N LEU A 287 6.98 20.81 -2.69
CA LEU A 287 6.09 21.77 -3.34
C LEU A 287 4.85 22.10 -2.49
N GLY A 288 4.39 21.17 -1.64
CA GLY A 288 3.11 21.23 -0.95
C GLY A 288 1.90 20.78 -1.81
N GLN A 289 2.15 20.34 -3.04
CA GLN A 289 1.14 19.84 -3.98
C GLN A 289 1.74 18.82 -4.95
N PRO A 290 0.93 17.92 -5.55
CA PRO A 290 1.42 16.95 -6.52
C PRO A 290 2.18 17.60 -7.68
N ILE A 291 3.30 16.98 -8.07
CA ILE A 291 4.11 17.52 -9.17
C ILE A 291 3.50 17.29 -10.54
N PHE A 292 2.75 16.20 -10.73
CA PHE A 292 2.11 15.83 -11.99
C PHE A 292 0.58 15.64 -11.80
N PRO A 293 -0.21 16.72 -11.62
CA PRO A 293 -1.64 16.64 -11.34
C PRO A 293 -2.46 16.50 -12.62
N GLY A 294 -2.51 15.33 -13.23
CA GLY A 294 -3.32 15.06 -14.42
C GLY A 294 -4.68 14.44 -14.09
N ASP A 295 -5.74 14.83 -14.80
CA ASP A 295 -7.10 14.30 -14.63
C ASP A 295 -7.34 12.99 -15.42
N SER A 296 -6.56 12.77 -16.46
CA SER A 296 -6.53 11.55 -17.27
C SER A 296 -5.12 11.01 -17.43
N GLY A 297 -4.96 9.84 -18.05
CA GLY A 297 -3.63 9.31 -18.40
C GLY A 297 -2.87 10.22 -19.36
N VAL A 298 -3.59 10.81 -20.33
CA VAL A 298 -3.01 11.75 -21.31
C VAL A 298 -2.58 13.03 -20.61
N ASP A 299 -3.44 13.61 -19.76
CA ASP A 299 -3.10 14.83 -19.01
C ASP A 299 -1.90 14.59 -18.07
N GLN A 300 -1.85 13.42 -17.43
CA GLN A 300 -0.71 13.01 -16.61
C GLN A 300 0.60 13.04 -17.42
N LEU A 301 0.57 12.50 -18.64
CA LEU A 301 1.72 12.53 -19.53
C LEU A 301 2.09 13.95 -19.95
N VAL A 302 1.12 14.80 -20.24
CA VAL A 302 1.34 16.22 -20.57
C VAL A 302 2.01 16.93 -19.39
N GLU A 303 1.54 16.70 -18.15
CA GLU A 303 2.17 17.28 -16.96
C GLU A 303 3.63 16.81 -16.77
N ILE A 304 3.91 15.55 -17.06
CA ILE A 304 5.29 15.01 -17.06
C ILE A 304 6.14 15.72 -18.13
N ILE A 305 5.63 15.82 -19.36
CA ILE A 305 6.32 16.45 -20.49
C ILE A 305 6.60 17.94 -20.23
N LYS A 306 5.69 18.68 -19.60
CA LYS A 306 5.92 20.08 -19.21
C LYS A 306 7.13 20.26 -18.29
N VAL A 307 7.49 19.26 -17.51
CA VAL A 307 8.63 19.32 -16.58
C VAL A 307 9.88 18.70 -17.19
N LEU A 308 9.78 17.47 -17.68
CA LEU A 308 10.93 16.67 -18.14
C LEU A 308 11.29 16.90 -19.61
N GLY A 309 10.41 17.57 -20.36
CA GLY A 309 10.50 17.67 -21.82
C GLY A 309 9.88 16.49 -22.54
N THR A 310 9.69 16.64 -23.85
CA THR A 310 9.14 15.58 -24.68
C THR A 310 10.13 14.44 -24.81
N PRO A 311 9.71 13.20 -24.50
CA PRO A 311 10.60 12.04 -24.65
C PRO A 311 10.92 11.80 -26.12
N THR A 312 12.14 11.33 -26.41
CA THR A 312 12.52 10.91 -27.75
C THR A 312 11.80 9.62 -28.15
N ARG A 313 11.81 9.30 -29.44
CA ARG A 313 11.22 8.04 -29.93
C ARG A 313 11.96 6.82 -29.33
N GLU A 314 13.25 6.93 -29.14
CA GLU A 314 14.09 5.88 -28.51
C GLU A 314 13.66 5.68 -27.06
N GLN A 315 13.51 6.73 -26.28
CA GLN A 315 13.03 6.68 -24.89
C GLN A 315 11.65 6.06 -24.80
N ILE A 316 10.72 6.42 -25.69
CA ILE A 316 9.37 5.83 -25.73
C ILE A 316 9.44 4.34 -26.05
N ARG A 317 10.26 3.92 -27.04
CA ARG A 317 10.46 2.50 -27.36
C ARG A 317 11.09 1.72 -26.23
N GLU A 318 11.96 2.37 -25.47
CA GLU A 318 12.54 1.78 -24.27
C GLU A 318 11.50 1.58 -23.16
N MET A 319 10.57 2.52 -22.99
CA MET A 319 9.47 2.41 -22.02
C MET A 319 8.45 1.34 -22.45
N ASN A 320 8.06 1.34 -23.75
CA ASN A 320 7.18 0.33 -24.33
C ASN A 320 7.47 0.14 -25.82
N PRO A 321 8.12 -0.96 -26.24
CA PRO A 321 8.43 -1.25 -27.64
C PRO A 321 7.20 -1.32 -28.56
N ASN A 322 6.03 -1.64 -27.99
CA ASN A 322 4.78 -1.78 -28.72
C ASN A 322 4.01 -0.47 -28.90
N TYR A 323 4.50 0.65 -28.34
CA TYR A 323 3.85 1.92 -28.45
C TYR A 323 4.16 2.58 -29.80
N THR A 324 3.12 2.95 -30.54
CA THR A 324 3.25 3.45 -31.93
C THR A 324 2.82 4.90 -32.11
N GLU A 325 2.17 5.51 -31.11
CA GLU A 325 1.71 6.89 -31.18
C GLU A 325 2.79 7.86 -30.66
N PHE A 326 3.31 8.72 -31.54
CA PHE A 326 4.41 9.65 -31.21
C PHE A 326 4.02 11.13 -31.36
N LYS A 327 2.73 11.44 -31.32
CA LYS A 327 2.23 12.82 -31.46
C LYS A 327 2.16 13.51 -30.10
N PHE A 328 3.27 14.08 -29.66
CA PHE A 328 3.36 14.86 -28.41
C PHE A 328 3.75 16.31 -28.72
N PRO A 329 3.33 17.28 -27.88
CA PRO A 329 3.82 18.64 -27.96
C PRO A 329 5.33 18.65 -27.77
N GLN A 330 6.06 19.39 -28.62
CA GLN A 330 7.52 19.48 -28.55
C GLN A 330 7.91 20.51 -27.49
N ILE A 331 8.22 20.05 -26.30
CA ILE A 331 8.60 20.86 -25.14
C ILE A 331 10.04 20.50 -24.76
N LYS A 332 10.90 21.51 -24.62
CA LYS A 332 12.26 21.33 -24.06
C LYS A 332 12.13 21.14 -22.54
N SER A 333 12.99 20.27 -22.01
CA SER A 333 13.11 20.13 -20.55
C SER A 333 13.47 21.46 -19.91
N HIS A 334 12.86 21.74 -18.76
CA HIS A 334 13.21 22.89 -17.95
C HIS A 334 14.16 22.49 -16.82
N PRO A 335 15.10 23.37 -16.42
CA PRO A 335 15.85 23.13 -15.20
C PRO A 335 14.90 22.98 -14.01
N TRP A 336 15.14 21.99 -13.16
CA TRP A 336 14.30 21.68 -12.00
C TRP A 336 14.04 22.90 -11.10
N ALA A 337 15.09 23.72 -10.86
CA ALA A 337 14.95 24.95 -10.09
C ALA A 337 13.89 25.89 -10.68
N LYS A 338 13.82 26.03 -12.01
CA LYS A 338 12.83 26.87 -12.70
C LYS A 338 11.41 26.27 -12.56
N CYS A 339 11.26 24.99 -12.86
CA CYS A 339 9.96 24.30 -12.73
C CYS A 339 9.41 24.37 -11.31
N MET A 340 10.27 24.25 -10.31
CA MET A 340 9.85 24.29 -8.91
C MET A 340 9.47 25.72 -8.48
N LEU A 341 10.20 26.74 -8.94
CA LEU A 341 9.87 28.14 -8.70
C LEU A 341 8.50 28.52 -9.28
N GLU A 342 8.24 28.11 -10.52
CA GLU A 342 6.98 28.40 -11.20
C GLU A 342 5.75 27.72 -10.53
N ARG A 343 5.97 26.54 -9.92
CA ARG A 343 4.92 25.77 -9.23
C ARG A 343 4.77 26.12 -7.74
N MET A 344 5.73 26.79 -7.15
CA MET A 344 5.60 27.33 -5.78
C MET A 344 4.77 28.60 -5.83
N SER A 345 3.80 28.72 -4.92
CA SER A 345 3.06 29.97 -4.74
C SER A 345 4.04 31.15 -4.55
N MET A 346 3.78 32.28 -5.25
CA MET A 346 4.61 33.49 -5.14
C MET A 346 4.81 33.86 -3.66
N PRO A 347 6.05 34.12 -3.25
CA PRO A 347 6.34 34.47 -1.86
C PRO A 347 5.66 35.78 -1.47
N LYS A 348 4.95 35.78 -0.36
CA LYS A 348 4.27 36.95 0.16
C LYS A 348 5.17 37.80 1.09
N THR A 349 6.23 37.19 1.63
CA THR A 349 7.14 37.83 2.60
C THR A 349 8.62 37.59 2.32
N ALA A 350 9.51 38.40 2.90
CA ALA A 350 10.96 38.21 2.81
C ALA A 350 11.40 36.85 3.40
N THR A 351 10.71 36.38 4.45
CA THR A 351 10.96 35.08 5.08
C THR A 351 10.62 33.93 4.12
N ASP A 352 9.59 34.10 3.28
CA ASP A 352 9.23 33.12 2.29
C ASP A 352 10.26 33.02 1.17
N HIS A 353 10.83 34.15 0.75
CA HIS A 353 11.95 34.18 -0.21
C HIS A 353 13.16 33.38 0.30
N GLN A 354 13.50 33.52 1.58
CA GLN A 354 14.62 32.77 2.17
C GLN A 354 14.32 31.28 2.25
N ARG A 355 13.09 30.90 2.66
CA ARG A 355 12.62 29.51 2.69
C ARG A 355 12.63 28.88 1.29
N ILE A 356 12.17 29.62 0.28
CA ILE A 356 12.19 29.19 -1.12
C ILE A 356 13.62 28.96 -1.61
N ARG A 357 14.54 29.91 -1.34
CA ARG A 357 15.97 29.78 -1.72
C ARG A 357 16.61 28.53 -1.07
N VAL A 358 16.32 28.26 0.20
CA VAL A 358 16.81 27.06 0.88
C VAL A 358 16.24 25.81 0.22
N ARG A 359 14.96 25.76 -0.10
CA ARG A 359 14.33 24.62 -0.79
C ARG A 359 14.90 24.40 -2.17
N ILE A 360 15.09 25.47 -2.95
CA ILE A 360 15.70 25.38 -4.30
C ILE A 360 17.12 24.86 -4.19
N ARG A 361 17.92 25.32 -3.22
CA ARG A 361 19.29 24.81 -3.02
C ARG A 361 19.28 23.32 -2.71
N TYR A 362 18.34 22.83 -1.91
CA TYR A 362 18.19 21.40 -1.65
C TYR A 362 17.63 20.63 -2.85
N LEU A 363 16.73 21.22 -3.63
CA LEU A 363 16.23 20.63 -4.87
C LEU A 363 17.35 20.50 -5.92
N VAL A 364 18.22 21.49 -6.04
CA VAL A 364 19.39 21.44 -6.91
C VAL A 364 20.38 20.36 -6.42
N GLN A 365 20.56 20.20 -5.12
CA GLN A 365 21.35 19.08 -4.56
C GLN A 365 20.66 17.71 -4.72
N LEU A 366 19.33 17.68 -4.73
CA LEU A 366 18.52 16.51 -5.07
C LEU A 366 18.33 16.33 -6.58
N ASP A 367 18.79 17.27 -7.41
CA ASP A 367 18.64 17.23 -8.86
C ASP A 367 19.21 15.92 -9.43
N ALA A 368 20.38 15.51 -8.99
CA ALA A 368 20.95 14.21 -9.32
C ALA A 368 20.06 13.05 -8.81
N PHE A 369 19.47 13.19 -7.62
CA PHE A 369 18.64 12.15 -7.02
C PHE A 369 17.23 12.08 -7.65
N ILE A 370 16.59 13.23 -7.91
CA ILE A 370 15.33 13.32 -8.63
C ILE A 370 15.55 12.91 -10.10
N TYR A 371 16.66 13.35 -10.72
CA TYR A 371 17.06 12.95 -12.06
C TYR A 371 17.28 11.43 -12.14
N ILE A 372 17.99 10.87 -11.17
CA ILE A 372 18.16 9.43 -11.01
C ILE A 372 16.82 8.72 -10.78
N THR A 373 15.90 9.31 -10.02
CA THR A 373 14.62 8.68 -9.64
C THR A 373 13.57 8.78 -10.75
N LEU A 374 13.58 9.88 -11.52
CA LEU A 374 12.60 10.16 -12.57
C LEU A 374 13.10 9.92 -14.01
N ASN A 375 14.40 9.71 -14.24
CA ASN A 375 14.96 9.50 -15.57
C ASN A 375 15.55 8.10 -15.78
N PHE A 376 15.22 7.10 -14.93
CA PHE A 376 15.89 5.82 -15.06
C PHE A 376 15.02 4.65 -15.48
N LYS A 377 15.53 4.12 -16.54
CA LYS A 377 15.77 2.69 -16.70
C LYS A 377 16.97 2.20 -15.91
#